data_40ccbb0a87dc77acbfd69b2d6c991ca9
#
_entry.id   40ccbb0a87dc77acbfd69b2d6c991ca9
#
_cell.length_a   1.000
_cell.length_b   1.000
_cell.length_c   1.000
_cell.angle_alpha   90.00
_cell.angle_beta   90.00
_cell.angle_gamma   90.00
#
_symmetry.space_group_name_H-M   'P 1'
#
loop_
_entity.id
_entity.type
_entity.pdbx_description
1 polymer ?
#
loop_
_entity_poly.entity_id
_entity_poly.type
_entity_poly.pdbx_seq_one_letter_code
_entity_poly.pdbx_strand_id
1 'polypeptide(L)'
;NLIKTDKFGISPANTTLRVVVRANTVDNVNASSDSVVETVNANFDFNDLPTLDRGLVNSVKASIEVTNEEPLIGDVTLPDAQELKLRVYNSFASQNRAVTLQDYIALVYNMPSEFGSVKRVNVVRDPDSFKRNLNLYTISENQNGTLTPTSTTIKQNLKVWLNKNRMINDTIDILDAKIVNLGISYSVVGDLERDKYDILADANFAVSNLFNSVKDIGEPLFITDVYDTLKRVSGVVDVKRVKVSQKVGGVYSDIRFNINEQTSADGRYIVAPANVIFEVKYPIDDVKGEVK
;
A
#
# COMPACT_ATOMS: atom_id res chain seq x y z
N ASN A 1 -3.74 27.25 -10.85
CA ASN A 1 -2.27 27.40 -10.74
C ASN A 1 -1.74 27.46 -9.29
N LEU A 2 -2.47 26.88 -8.35
CA LEU A 2 -2.08 26.76 -6.93
C LEU A 2 -0.81 25.92 -6.72
N ILE A 3 -0.51 25.01 -7.65
CA ILE A 3 0.64 24.08 -7.56
C ILE A 3 1.98 24.79 -7.91
N LYS A 4 1.90 25.96 -8.55
CA LYS A 4 3.09 26.73 -8.97
C LYS A 4 3.44 27.92 -8.05
N THR A 5 2.74 28.09 -6.94
CA THR A 5 3.00 29.17 -5.99
C THR A 5 3.65 28.62 -4.72
N ASP A 6 4.75 29.22 -4.29
CA ASP A 6 5.43 28.92 -3.01
C ASP A 6 4.62 29.36 -1.76
N LYS A 7 3.38 29.82 -1.97
CA LYS A 7 2.52 30.39 -0.92
C LYS A 7 1.39 29.46 -0.48
N PHE A 8 1.53 28.16 -0.67
CA PHE A 8 0.55 27.20 -0.18
C PHE A 8 0.77 26.98 1.32
N GLY A 9 -0.20 27.44 2.11
CA GLY A 9 -0.19 27.26 3.55
C GLY A 9 0.71 28.27 4.29
N ILE A 10 0.29 29.52 4.33
CA ILE A 10 0.93 30.52 5.20
C ILE A 10 0.59 30.18 6.64
N SER A 11 1.60 29.78 7.41
CA SER A 11 1.46 29.61 8.85
C SER A 11 1.16 30.97 9.51
N PRO A 12 0.14 31.08 10.36
CA PRO A 12 -0.14 32.33 11.08
C PRO A 12 1.05 32.71 11.97
N ALA A 13 1.51 33.96 11.85
CA ALA A 13 2.58 34.49 12.67
C ALA A 13 2.07 34.86 14.08
N ASN A 14 2.88 34.65 15.11
CA ASN A 14 2.58 35.00 16.50
C ASN A 14 1.32 34.32 17.11
N THR A 15 1.00 33.12 16.67
CA THR A 15 -0.12 32.31 17.20
C THR A 15 0.37 30.98 17.75
N THR A 16 -0.30 30.49 18.80
CA THR A 16 -0.08 29.15 19.31
C THR A 16 -1.06 28.19 18.63
N LEU A 17 -0.54 27.23 17.86
CA LEU A 17 -1.33 26.15 17.27
C LEU A 17 -1.42 24.99 18.26
N ARG A 18 -2.63 24.63 18.66
CA ARG A 18 -2.89 23.40 19.40
C ARG A 18 -3.37 22.33 18.43
N VAL A 19 -2.52 21.32 18.22
CA VAL A 19 -2.86 20.17 17.38
C VAL A 19 -3.25 19.00 18.28
N VAL A 20 -4.45 18.47 18.10
CA VAL A 20 -4.92 17.26 18.77
C VAL A 20 -4.90 16.14 17.73
N VAL A 21 -4.10 15.13 18.00
CA VAL A 21 -3.96 13.95 17.12
C VAL A 21 -4.40 12.69 17.87
N ARG A 22 -4.96 11.74 17.14
CA ARG A 22 -5.11 10.36 17.63
C ARG A 22 -3.87 9.59 17.21
N ALA A 23 -3.24 8.91 18.15
CA ALA A 23 -2.16 7.98 17.89
C ALA A 23 -2.63 6.57 18.26
N ASN A 24 -2.58 5.64 17.31
CA ASN A 24 -2.84 4.22 17.53
C ASN A 24 -1.52 3.46 17.53
N THR A 25 -1.39 2.52 18.44
CA THR A 25 -0.17 1.72 18.64
C THR A 25 -0.35 0.25 18.27
N VAL A 26 -1.55 -0.15 17.86
CA VAL A 26 -1.91 -1.55 17.59
C VAL A 26 -2.37 -1.71 16.15
N ASP A 27 -1.86 -2.75 15.48
CA ASP A 27 -2.32 -3.16 14.15
C ASP A 27 -3.78 -3.66 14.19
N ASN A 28 -4.49 -3.53 13.07
CA ASN A 28 -5.85 -4.04 12.87
C ASN A 28 -6.92 -3.49 13.84
N VAL A 29 -6.86 -2.20 14.12
CA VAL A 29 -7.91 -1.49 14.89
C VAL A 29 -9.04 -0.96 14.02
N ASN A 30 -9.18 -1.48 12.81
CA ASN A 30 -10.19 -1.06 11.85
C ASN A 30 -11.46 -1.89 11.98
N ALA A 31 -12.61 -1.24 11.94
CA ALA A 31 -13.92 -1.89 11.87
C ALA A 31 -14.77 -1.24 10.78
N SER A 32 -15.44 -2.08 9.97
CA SER A 32 -16.37 -1.56 8.95
C SER A 32 -17.63 -0.98 9.63
N SER A 33 -18.36 -0.17 8.88
CA SER A 33 -19.73 0.23 9.26
C SER A 33 -20.56 -1.00 9.54
N ASP A 34 -21.42 -0.95 10.56
CA ASP A 34 -22.31 -2.03 11.02
C ASP A 34 -21.59 -3.33 11.45
N SER A 35 -20.32 -3.27 11.82
CA SER A 35 -19.55 -4.46 12.24
C SER A 35 -19.36 -4.57 13.75
N VAL A 36 -19.52 -3.48 14.50
CA VAL A 36 -19.40 -3.45 15.96
C VAL A 36 -20.82 -3.59 16.54
N VAL A 37 -21.25 -4.84 16.69
CA VAL A 37 -22.63 -5.17 17.10
C VAL A 37 -22.69 -5.91 18.44
N GLU A 38 -21.55 -6.30 19.02
CA GLU A 38 -21.50 -7.03 20.28
C GLU A 38 -21.36 -6.08 21.47
N THR A 39 -22.25 -6.23 22.47
CA THR A 39 -22.21 -5.49 23.72
C THR A 39 -21.56 -6.34 24.81
N VAL A 40 -20.33 -6.03 25.20
CA VAL A 40 -19.60 -6.74 26.27
C VAL A 40 -20.11 -6.35 27.67
N ASN A 41 -20.43 -5.09 27.85
CA ASN A 41 -20.96 -4.57 29.13
C ASN A 41 -21.83 -3.34 28.86
N ALA A 42 -22.96 -3.25 29.56
CA ALA A 42 -23.86 -2.11 29.50
C ALA A 42 -24.22 -1.66 30.93
N ASN A 43 -23.91 -0.42 31.24
CA ASN A 43 -24.30 0.21 32.49
C ASN A 43 -25.59 0.99 32.29
N PHE A 44 -26.63 0.61 33.04
CA PHE A 44 -27.90 1.28 33.02
C PHE A 44 -28.14 2.04 34.32
N ASP A 45 -28.47 3.30 34.21
CA ASP A 45 -28.91 4.12 35.34
C ASP A 45 -30.42 4.37 35.20
N PHE A 46 -31.17 3.85 36.16
CA PHE A 46 -32.64 4.00 36.22
C PHE A 46 -32.97 4.87 37.42
N ASN A 47 -33.62 6.00 37.21
CA ASN A 47 -34.18 6.78 38.29
C ASN A 47 -35.29 5.98 38.99
N ASP A 48 -35.26 5.97 40.33
CA ASP A 48 -36.24 5.30 41.16
C ASP A 48 -36.45 3.80 40.92
N LEU A 49 -35.37 3.06 40.66
CA LEU A 49 -35.35 1.63 40.39
C LEU A 49 -36.24 0.78 41.32
N PRO A 50 -36.42 1.10 42.65
CA PRO A 50 -37.30 0.35 43.52
C PRO A 50 -38.78 0.43 43.18
N THR A 51 -39.21 1.47 42.47
CA THR A 51 -40.61 1.71 42.07
C THR A 51 -40.96 1.17 40.70
N LEU A 52 -39.96 0.75 39.90
CA LEU A 52 -40.14 0.27 38.55
C LEU A 52 -40.44 -1.22 38.52
N ASP A 53 -41.27 -1.62 37.53
CA ASP A 53 -41.50 -3.03 37.22
C ASP A 53 -40.22 -3.71 36.74
N ARG A 54 -39.78 -4.74 37.46
CA ARG A 54 -38.56 -5.48 37.16
C ARG A 54 -38.61 -6.20 35.83
N GLY A 55 -39.82 -6.64 35.39
CA GLY A 55 -40.01 -7.29 34.11
C GLY A 55 -39.72 -6.32 32.95
N LEU A 56 -40.26 -5.11 33.03
CA LEU A 56 -40.03 -4.06 32.05
C LEU A 56 -38.54 -3.59 32.04
N VAL A 57 -37.94 -3.45 33.20
CA VAL A 57 -36.50 -3.12 33.33
C VAL A 57 -35.61 -4.17 32.65
N ASN A 58 -35.92 -5.46 32.87
CA ASN A 58 -35.17 -6.54 32.20
C ASN A 58 -35.41 -6.58 30.70
N SER A 59 -36.64 -6.29 30.24
CA SER A 59 -36.92 -6.18 28.81
C SER A 59 -36.17 -5.04 28.15
N VAL A 60 -36.06 -3.89 28.78
CA VAL A 60 -35.27 -2.75 28.31
C VAL A 60 -33.78 -3.11 28.24
N LYS A 61 -33.24 -3.79 29.27
CA LYS A 61 -31.86 -4.24 29.26
C LYS A 61 -31.57 -5.24 28.14
N ALA A 62 -32.50 -6.10 27.81
CA ALA A 62 -32.37 -7.11 26.76
C ALA A 62 -32.59 -6.57 25.36
N SER A 63 -33.21 -5.39 25.21
CA SER A 63 -33.49 -4.79 23.91
C SER A 63 -32.39 -3.87 23.40
N ILE A 64 -31.23 -3.82 24.09
CA ILE A 64 -30.14 -2.96 23.65
C ILE A 64 -29.49 -3.52 22.39
N GLU A 65 -29.47 -2.71 21.37
CA GLU A 65 -28.75 -2.98 20.13
C GLU A 65 -27.69 -1.88 19.93
N VAL A 66 -26.51 -2.29 19.52
CA VAL A 66 -25.39 -1.38 19.31
C VAL A 66 -24.89 -1.57 17.90
N THR A 67 -24.66 -0.49 17.18
CA THR A 67 -23.99 -0.50 15.88
C THR A 67 -23.13 0.73 15.73
N ASN A 68 -22.14 0.65 14.85
CA ASN A 68 -21.36 1.80 14.42
C ASN A 68 -21.82 2.25 13.03
N GLU A 69 -22.38 3.45 12.93
CA GLU A 69 -22.84 4.03 11.67
C GLU A 69 -21.65 4.35 10.73
N GLU A 70 -20.53 4.77 11.32
CA GLU A 70 -19.30 5.11 10.59
C GLU A 70 -18.22 4.06 10.81
N PRO A 71 -17.36 3.82 9.80
CA PRO A 71 -16.23 2.92 9.98
C PRO A 71 -15.24 3.46 11.00
N LEU A 72 -14.69 2.57 11.83
CA LEU A 72 -13.60 2.87 12.75
C LEU A 72 -12.28 2.57 12.06
N ILE A 73 -11.40 3.57 11.95
CA ILE A 73 -10.10 3.42 11.31
C ILE A 73 -9.03 3.98 12.23
N GLY A 74 -8.09 3.14 12.56
CA GLY A 74 -6.98 3.48 13.41
C GLY A 74 -5.61 3.18 12.79
N ASP A 75 -5.60 2.44 11.69
CA ASP A 75 -4.40 2.00 11.00
C ASP A 75 -4.26 2.79 9.68
N VAL A 76 -3.68 3.98 9.77
CA VAL A 76 -3.48 4.87 8.62
C VAL A 76 -2.02 5.30 8.58
N THR A 77 -1.31 4.89 7.52
CA THR A 77 0.00 5.45 7.20
C THR A 77 -0.16 6.82 6.55
N LEU A 78 0.54 7.83 7.07
CA LEU A 78 0.51 9.16 6.49
C LEU A 78 1.23 9.16 5.14
N PRO A 79 0.65 9.80 4.10
CA PRO A 79 1.31 9.94 2.81
C PRO A 79 2.55 10.83 2.92
N ASP A 80 3.58 10.53 2.15
CA ASP A 80 4.73 11.41 2.05
C ASP A 80 4.42 12.70 1.27
N ALA A 81 5.36 13.66 1.24
CA ALA A 81 5.14 14.94 0.59
C ALA A 81 4.94 14.83 -0.93
N GLN A 82 5.55 13.83 -1.58
CA GLN A 82 5.41 13.61 -3.03
C GLN A 82 4.05 12.96 -3.33
N GLU A 83 3.65 11.99 -2.55
CA GLU A 83 2.36 11.33 -2.64
C GLU A 83 1.21 12.35 -2.38
N LEU A 84 1.38 13.23 -1.39
CA LEU A 84 0.41 14.29 -1.11
C LEU A 84 0.26 15.26 -2.30
N LYS A 85 1.37 15.67 -2.94
CA LYS A 85 1.34 16.51 -4.15
C LYS A 85 0.60 15.83 -5.30
N LEU A 86 0.82 14.53 -5.49
CA LEU A 86 0.16 13.76 -6.54
C LEU A 86 -1.35 13.65 -6.27
N ARG A 87 -1.75 13.41 -5.01
CA ARG A 87 -3.16 13.35 -4.61
C ARG A 87 -3.87 14.69 -4.85
N VAL A 88 -3.24 15.82 -4.49
CA VAL A 88 -3.78 17.16 -4.74
C VAL A 88 -3.96 17.41 -6.24
N TYR A 89 -2.95 17.07 -7.05
CA TYR A 89 -3.04 17.22 -8.51
C TYR A 89 -4.19 16.41 -9.12
N ASN A 90 -4.29 15.14 -8.74
CA ASN A 90 -5.34 14.25 -9.24
C ASN A 90 -6.75 14.67 -8.80
N SER A 91 -6.89 15.23 -7.58
CA SER A 91 -8.17 15.72 -7.07
C SER A 91 -8.75 16.85 -7.93
N PHE A 92 -7.90 17.72 -8.48
CA PHE A 92 -8.36 18.80 -9.38
C PHE A 92 -8.82 18.27 -10.75
N ALA A 93 -8.25 17.17 -11.23
CA ALA A 93 -8.56 16.61 -12.55
C ALA A 93 -9.85 15.79 -12.55
N SER A 94 -10.18 15.10 -11.45
CA SER A 94 -11.22 14.06 -11.43
C SER A 94 -12.66 14.58 -11.32
N GLN A 95 -12.89 15.86 -10.96
CA GLN A 95 -14.23 16.45 -10.82
C GLN A 95 -15.25 15.59 -10.06
N ASN A 96 -14.82 14.80 -9.09
CA ASN A 96 -15.62 13.87 -8.28
C ASN A 96 -16.41 12.80 -9.05
N ARG A 97 -15.99 12.46 -10.27
CA ARG A 97 -16.57 11.33 -11.03
C ARG A 97 -15.48 10.57 -11.77
N ALA A 98 -15.58 9.26 -11.80
CA ALA A 98 -14.67 8.41 -12.55
C ALA A 98 -15.24 8.07 -13.92
N VAL A 99 -14.51 8.41 -14.97
CA VAL A 99 -14.84 8.09 -16.37
C VAL A 99 -13.74 7.24 -16.98
N THR A 100 -12.49 7.53 -16.67
CA THR A 100 -11.31 6.81 -17.14
C THR A 100 -10.76 5.87 -16.04
N LEU A 101 -9.92 4.90 -16.43
CA LEU A 101 -9.23 4.05 -15.47
C LEU A 101 -8.37 4.87 -14.49
N GLN A 102 -7.76 5.94 -15.01
CA GLN A 102 -6.94 6.85 -14.22
C GLN A 102 -7.75 7.62 -13.16
N ASP A 103 -9.00 7.97 -13.48
CA ASP A 103 -9.88 8.63 -12.51
C ASP A 103 -10.21 7.70 -11.34
N TYR A 104 -10.39 6.39 -11.61
CA TYR A 104 -10.58 5.40 -10.54
C TYR A 104 -9.35 5.29 -9.64
N ILE A 105 -8.14 5.27 -10.22
CA ILE A 105 -6.88 5.30 -9.45
C ILE A 105 -6.81 6.55 -8.58
N ALA A 106 -7.11 7.71 -9.18
CA ALA A 106 -7.11 8.98 -8.46
C ALA A 106 -8.12 9.01 -7.31
N LEU A 107 -9.34 8.47 -7.53
CA LEU A 107 -10.37 8.39 -6.49
C LEU A 107 -9.97 7.47 -5.33
N VAL A 108 -9.26 6.36 -5.60
CA VAL A 108 -8.75 5.49 -4.53
C VAL A 108 -7.74 6.23 -3.66
N TYR A 109 -6.80 6.95 -4.26
CA TYR A 109 -5.81 7.73 -3.51
C TYR A 109 -6.41 8.96 -2.81
N ASN A 110 -7.54 9.47 -3.30
CA ASN A 110 -8.27 10.59 -2.68
C ASN A 110 -9.31 10.14 -1.65
N MET A 111 -9.40 8.84 -1.37
CA MET A 111 -10.29 8.33 -0.33
C MET A 111 -9.95 8.98 1.01
N PRO A 112 -10.93 9.54 1.74
CA PRO A 112 -10.68 10.12 3.05
C PRO A 112 -10.04 9.10 4.00
N SER A 113 -9.10 9.56 4.82
CA SER A 113 -8.36 8.70 5.75
C SER A 113 -9.23 8.00 6.78
N GLU A 114 -10.43 8.51 7.03
CA GLU A 114 -11.44 7.87 7.89
C GLU A 114 -11.95 6.52 7.33
N PHE A 115 -11.82 6.28 6.02
CA PHE A 115 -12.19 5.02 5.37
C PHE A 115 -11.00 4.05 5.22
N GLY A 116 -9.80 4.44 5.63
CA GLY A 116 -8.54 3.73 5.46
C GLY A 116 -7.70 4.25 4.32
N SER A 117 -6.54 3.66 4.13
CA SER A 117 -5.65 4.00 3.03
C SER A 117 -5.17 2.76 2.28
N VAL A 118 -4.96 2.95 0.99
CA VAL A 118 -4.38 1.94 0.10
C VAL A 118 -3.01 2.46 -0.35
N LYS A 119 -1.98 1.64 -0.24
CA LYS A 119 -0.61 2.05 -0.60
C LYS A 119 -0.42 2.11 -2.10
N ARG A 120 -0.88 1.06 -2.82
CA ARG A 120 -0.84 0.99 -4.29
C ARG A 120 -2.13 0.43 -4.84
N VAL A 121 -2.50 0.92 -6.00
CA VAL A 121 -3.69 0.49 -6.73
C VAL A 121 -3.40 0.44 -8.22
N ASN A 122 -3.97 -0.56 -8.87
CA ASN A 122 -4.00 -0.64 -10.32
C ASN A 122 -5.41 -1.03 -10.78
N VAL A 123 -5.89 -0.41 -11.85
CA VAL A 123 -7.23 -0.65 -12.40
C VAL A 123 -7.09 -1.10 -13.84
N VAL A 124 -7.65 -2.26 -14.14
CA VAL A 124 -7.67 -2.81 -15.49
C VAL A 124 -9.07 -3.25 -15.86
N ARG A 125 -9.36 -3.28 -17.17
CA ARG A 125 -10.58 -3.92 -17.66
C ARG A 125 -10.49 -5.42 -17.50
N ASP A 126 -11.58 -6.01 -17.07
CA ASP A 126 -11.72 -7.45 -17.07
C ASP A 126 -11.82 -7.96 -18.54
N PRO A 127 -10.83 -8.73 -19.02
CA PRO A 127 -10.82 -9.23 -20.39
C PRO A 127 -11.91 -10.27 -20.66
N ASP A 128 -12.38 -10.94 -19.61
CA ASP A 128 -13.35 -12.04 -19.70
C ASP A 128 -14.81 -11.56 -19.58
N SER A 129 -15.02 -10.27 -19.32
CA SER A 129 -16.35 -9.71 -19.14
C SER A 129 -16.83 -8.96 -20.39
N PHE A 130 -18.03 -9.34 -20.88
CA PHE A 130 -18.73 -8.59 -21.93
C PHE A 130 -19.28 -7.23 -21.44
N LYS A 131 -19.36 -7.04 -20.12
CA LYS A 131 -19.76 -5.80 -19.48
C LYS A 131 -18.53 -4.93 -19.23
N ARG A 132 -18.76 -3.66 -18.94
CA ARG A 132 -17.70 -2.77 -18.48
C ARG A 132 -17.36 -3.07 -17.00
N ASN A 133 -16.73 -4.22 -16.79
CA ASN A 133 -16.23 -4.66 -15.51
C ASN A 133 -14.78 -4.21 -15.33
N LEU A 134 -14.46 -3.67 -14.15
CA LEU A 134 -13.14 -3.17 -13.80
C LEU A 134 -12.61 -4.00 -12.64
N ASN A 135 -11.45 -4.60 -12.83
CA ASN A 135 -10.69 -5.23 -11.76
C ASN A 135 -9.75 -4.20 -11.13
N LEU A 136 -10.00 -3.89 -9.88
CA LEU A 136 -9.23 -2.95 -9.09
C LEU A 136 -8.36 -3.73 -8.11
N TYR A 137 -7.06 -3.79 -8.38
CA TYR A 137 -6.07 -4.46 -7.54
C TYR A 137 -5.51 -3.50 -6.51
N THR A 138 -5.57 -3.90 -5.23
CA THR A 138 -5.13 -3.07 -4.11
C THR A 138 -4.06 -3.75 -3.29
N ILE A 139 -3.22 -2.94 -2.67
CA ILE A 139 -2.20 -3.36 -1.71
C ILE A 139 -2.09 -2.32 -0.60
N SER A 140 -1.95 -2.81 0.61
CA SER A 140 -1.68 -2.00 1.80
C SER A 140 -0.25 -2.23 2.29
N GLU A 141 0.20 -1.38 3.18
CA GLU A 141 1.50 -1.46 3.83
C GLU A 141 1.27 -1.56 5.34
N ASN A 142 2.04 -2.39 6.01
CA ASN A 142 2.01 -2.46 7.46
C ASN A 142 2.94 -1.40 8.09
N GLN A 143 2.93 -1.28 9.42
CA GLN A 143 3.77 -0.31 10.16
C GLN A 143 5.27 -0.51 9.93
N ASN A 144 5.70 -1.71 9.54
CA ASN A 144 7.10 -2.03 9.25
C ASN A 144 7.52 -1.67 7.80
N GLY A 145 6.63 -1.07 7.01
CA GLY A 145 6.91 -0.74 5.62
C GLY A 145 6.84 -1.91 4.65
N THR A 146 6.36 -3.10 5.08
CA THR A 146 6.22 -4.26 4.20
C THR A 146 4.82 -4.33 3.59
N LEU A 147 4.75 -4.81 2.35
CA LEU A 147 3.49 -4.94 1.63
C LEU A 147 2.62 -6.06 2.22
N THR A 148 1.34 -5.78 2.36
CA THR A 148 0.33 -6.73 2.84
C THR A 148 -0.94 -6.65 1.99
N PRO A 149 -1.73 -7.74 1.90
CA PRO A 149 -3.05 -7.66 1.31
C PRO A 149 -3.92 -6.62 2.02
N THR A 150 -4.74 -5.91 1.27
CA THR A 150 -5.65 -4.92 1.84
C THR A 150 -6.72 -5.59 2.69
N SER A 151 -6.98 -5.08 3.90
CA SER A 151 -7.98 -5.64 4.78
C SER A 151 -9.39 -5.62 4.16
N THR A 152 -10.23 -6.58 4.53
CA THR A 152 -11.62 -6.66 4.04
C THR A 152 -12.41 -5.40 4.36
N THR A 153 -12.17 -4.81 5.54
CA THR A 153 -12.79 -3.56 5.97
C THR A 153 -12.47 -2.40 5.03
N ILE A 154 -11.17 -2.20 4.70
CA ILE A 154 -10.77 -1.14 3.78
C ILE A 154 -11.36 -1.37 2.38
N LYS A 155 -11.41 -2.62 1.91
CA LYS A 155 -12.06 -2.94 0.62
C LYS A 155 -13.55 -2.62 0.61
N GLN A 156 -14.27 -2.90 1.69
CA GLN A 156 -15.69 -2.58 1.82
C GLN A 156 -15.91 -1.05 1.82
N ASN A 157 -15.13 -0.32 2.60
CA ASN A 157 -15.17 1.13 2.63
C ASN A 157 -14.83 1.74 1.27
N LEU A 158 -13.79 1.21 0.61
CA LEU A 158 -13.40 1.62 -0.73
C LEU A 158 -14.53 1.37 -1.74
N LYS A 159 -15.25 0.25 -1.63
CA LYS A 159 -16.41 -0.04 -2.49
C LYS A 159 -17.53 0.98 -2.30
N VAL A 160 -17.84 1.35 -1.06
CA VAL A 160 -18.83 2.40 -0.75
C VAL A 160 -18.40 3.75 -1.32
N TRP A 161 -17.13 4.11 -1.14
CA TRP A 161 -16.55 5.34 -1.66
C TRP A 161 -16.60 5.41 -3.19
N LEU A 162 -16.16 4.37 -3.88
CA LEU A 162 -16.16 4.31 -5.34
C LEU A 162 -17.57 4.32 -5.92
N ASN A 163 -18.53 3.68 -5.26
CA ASN A 163 -19.92 3.64 -5.71
C ASN A 163 -20.58 5.03 -5.78
N LYS A 164 -20.13 6.00 -4.98
CA LYS A 164 -20.63 7.37 -5.01
C LYS A 164 -20.17 8.13 -6.25
N ASN A 165 -19.05 7.73 -6.85
CA ASN A 165 -18.34 8.49 -7.88
C ASN A 165 -18.22 7.73 -9.21
N ARG A 166 -18.59 6.44 -9.27
CA ARG A 166 -18.48 5.61 -10.49
C ARG A 166 -19.52 5.95 -11.54
N MET A 167 -19.25 5.58 -12.78
CA MET A 167 -20.26 5.58 -13.84
C MET A 167 -21.32 4.50 -13.58
N ILE A 168 -22.55 4.77 -13.99
CA ILE A 168 -23.70 3.88 -13.72
C ILE A 168 -23.54 2.48 -14.36
N ASN A 169 -22.83 2.41 -15.47
CA ASN A 169 -22.59 1.16 -16.22
C ASN A 169 -21.33 0.42 -15.80
N ASP A 170 -20.51 1.00 -14.91
CA ASP A 170 -19.28 0.37 -14.47
C ASP A 170 -19.54 -0.52 -13.26
N THR A 171 -19.07 -1.75 -13.32
CA THR A 171 -18.96 -2.64 -12.17
C THR A 171 -17.49 -2.72 -11.74
N ILE A 172 -17.25 -2.76 -10.43
CA ILE A 172 -15.90 -2.74 -9.88
C ILE A 172 -15.75 -3.92 -8.94
N ASP A 173 -14.77 -4.78 -9.25
CA ASP A 173 -14.32 -5.85 -8.38
C ASP A 173 -13.01 -5.45 -7.71
N ILE A 174 -13.00 -5.41 -6.38
CA ILE A 174 -11.82 -5.04 -5.59
C ILE A 174 -11.11 -6.32 -5.17
N LEU A 175 -9.90 -6.49 -5.71
CA LEU A 175 -9.08 -7.69 -5.57
C LEU A 175 -7.75 -7.34 -4.90
N ASP A 176 -7.10 -8.33 -4.27
CA ASP A 176 -5.73 -8.18 -3.81
C ASP A 176 -4.75 -8.34 -4.96
N ALA A 177 -3.75 -7.46 -5.03
CA ALA A 177 -2.61 -7.70 -5.89
C ALA A 177 -1.73 -8.82 -5.30
N LYS A 178 -1.06 -9.53 -6.18
CA LYS A 178 -0.15 -10.63 -5.83
C LYS A 178 1.23 -10.08 -5.51
N ILE A 179 1.69 -10.25 -4.27
CA ILE A 179 3.03 -9.84 -3.84
C ILE A 179 4.01 -10.94 -4.21
N VAL A 180 5.00 -10.60 -5.02
CA VAL A 180 6.09 -11.49 -5.40
C VAL A 180 7.38 -10.98 -4.78
N ASN A 181 7.86 -11.69 -3.76
CA ASN A 181 9.10 -11.34 -3.09
C ASN A 181 10.30 -11.81 -3.90
N LEU A 182 11.27 -10.92 -4.09
CA LEU A 182 12.45 -11.13 -4.90
C LEU A 182 13.72 -11.11 -4.05
N GLY A 183 14.67 -11.94 -4.45
CA GLY A 183 16.05 -11.90 -3.97
C GLY A 183 16.99 -11.61 -5.14
N ILE A 184 18.00 -10.78 -4.91
CA ILE A 184 18.96 -10.35 -5.92
C ILE A 184 20.33 -10.87 -5.55
N SER A 185 20.97 -11.55 -6.48
CA SER A 185 22.35 -11.97 -6.36
C SER A 185 23.17 -11.44 -7.51
N TYR A 186 24.34 -10.89 -7.21
CA TYR A 186 25.22 -10.31 -8.22
C TYR A 186 26.67 -10.69 -7.99
N SER A 187 27.47 -10.64 -9.05
CA SER A 187 28.93 -10.83 -9.01
C SER A 187 29.59 -9.69 -9.79
N VAL A 188 30.50 -9.00 -9.13
CA VAL A 188 31.24 -7.87 -9.68
C VAL A 188 32.75 -8.15 -9.66
N VAL A 189 33.47 -7.44 -10.52
CA VAL A 189 34.93 -7.37 -10.50
C VAL A 189 35.34 -6.11 -9.75
N GLY A 190 36.06 -6.28 -8.64
CA GLY A 190 36.56 -5.18 -7.85
C GLY A 190 37.92 -4.67 -8.35
N ASP A 191 38.21 -3.42 -8.02
CA ASP A 191 39.54 -2.85 -8.19
C ASP A 191 40.50 -3.46 -7.17
N LEU A 192 41.72 -3.76 -7.59
CA LEU A 192 42.76 -4.33 -6.74
C LEU A 192 43.34 -3.33 -5.72
N GLU A 193 43.09 -2.04 -5.92
CA GLU A 193 43.56 -0.98 -5.02
C GLU A 193 42.66 -0.77 -3.80
N ARG A 194 41.45 -1.31 -3.81
CA ARG A 194 40.44 -1.21 -2.71
C ARG A 194 40.16 -2.57 -2.06
N ASP A 195 39.86 -2.53 -0.76
CA ASP A 195 39.41 -3.74 -0.06
C ASP A 195 38.09 -4.26 -0.65
N LYS A 196 38.08 -5.54 -0.99
CA LYS A 196 36.90 -6.20 -1.56
C LYS A 196 35.67 -6.19 -0.65
N TYR A 197 35.88 -6.15 0.67
CA TYR A 197 34.78 -6.10 1.64
C TYR A 197 34.13 -4.70 1.68
N ASP A 198 34.92 -3.65 1.51
CA ASP A 198 34.41 -2.28 1.40
C ASP A 198 33.60 -2.11 0.11
N ILE A 199 34.15 -2.62 -1.02
CA ILE A 199 33.42 -2.62 -2.30
C ILE A 199 32.11 -3.39 -2.19
N LEU A 200 32.11 -4.55 -1.52
CA LEU A 200 30.91 -5.36 -1.31
C LEU A 200 29.88 -4.65 -0.45
N ALA A 201 30.31 -3.98 0.62
CA ALA A 201 29.41 -3.22 1.50
C ALA A 201 28.76 -2.05 0.74
N ASP A 202 29.56 -1.28 0.01
CA ASP A 202 29.07 -0.17 -0.81
C ASP A 202 28.09 -0.64 -1.90
N ALA A 203 28.42 -1.75 -2.57
CA ALA A 203 27.57 -2.34 -3.59
C ALA A 203 26.23 -2.87 -3.03
N ASN A 204 26.27 -3.59 -1.91
CA ASN A 204 25.06 -4.05 -1.24
C ASN A 204 24.19 -2.87 -0.80
N PHE A 205 24.78 -1.82 -0.24
CA PHE A 205 24.06 -0.62 0.17
C PHE A 205 23.41 0.09 -1.03
N ALA A 206 24.14 0.24 -2.13
CA ALA A 206 23.63 0.89 -3.34
C ALA A 206 22.45 0.12 -3.95
N VAL A 207 22.56 -1.21 -4.05
CA VAL A 207 21.47 -2.06 -4.56
C VAL A 207 20.28 -2.08 -3.58
N SER A 208 20.53 -2.16 -2.28
CA SER A 208 19.45 -2.09 -1.27
C SER A 208 18.66 -0.79 -1.36
N ASN A 209 19.34 0.34 -1.55
CA ASN A 209 18.70 1.64 -1.72
C ASN A 209 17.85 1.74 -3.00
N LEU A 210 18.22 1.04 -4.08
CA LEU A 210 17.41 0.99 -5.30
C LEU A 210 16.02 0.38 -5.04
N PHE A 211 15.94 -0.54 -4.08
CA PHE A 211 14.70 -1.25 -3.73
C PHE A 211 13.98 -0.71 -2.47
N ASN A 212 14.45 0.37 -1.88
CA ASN A 212 13.76 1.02 -0.75
C ASN A 212 12.45 1.69 -1.18
N SER A 213 12.29 2.05 -2.46
CA SER A 213 11.04 2.60 -2.96
C SER A 213 10.07 1.47 -3.34
N VAL A 214 8.83 1.56 -2.86
CA VAL A 214 7.78 0.61 -3.24
C VAL A 214 7.42 0.82 -4.71
N LYS A 215 7.52 -0.25 -5.49
CA LYS A 215 7.13 -0.28 -6.90
C LYS A 215 5.61 -0.19 -7.06
N ASP A 216 5.13 0.14 -8.26
CA ASP A 216 3.71 0.12 -8.57
C ASP A 216 3.24 -1.27 -9.01
N ILE A 217 1.94 -1.53 -8.87
CA ILE A 217 1.34 -2.80 -9.33
C ILE A 217 1.39 -2.84 -10.85
N GLY A 218 1.99 -3.90 -11.42
CA GLY A 218 2.19 -4.04 -12.86
C GLY A 218 3.46 -3.34 -13.38
N GLU A 219 4.27 -2.73 -12.51
CA GLU A 219 5.53 -2.11 -12.91
C GLU A 219 6.59 -3.19 -13.19
N PRO A 220 7.22 -3.21 -14.38
CA PRO A 220 8.27 -4.14 -14.70
C PRO A 220 9.53 -3.87 -13.85
N LEU A 221 10.25 -4.95 -13.52
CA LEU A 221 11.56 -4.83 -12.87
C LEU A 221 12.67 -4.80 -13.92
N PHE A 222 13.38 -3.71 -14.03
CA PHE A 222 14.53 -3.58 -14.93
C PHE A 222 15.80 -4.11 -14.26
N ILE A 223 16.33 -5.21 -14.80
CA ILE A 223 17.60 -5.79 -14.35
C ILE A 223 18.75 -4.86 -14.70
N THR A 224 18.60 -4.08 -15.78
CA THR A 224 19.56 -3.04 -16.21
C THR A 224 19.79 -1.97 -15.16
N ASP A 225 18.77 -1.60 -14.37
CA ASP A 225 18.91 -0.60 -13.31
C ASP A 225 19.87 -1.09 -12.21
N VAL A 226 19.84 -2.41 -11.93
CA VAL A 226 20.78 -3.03 -10.99
C VAL A 226 22.21 -3.00 -11.56
N TYR A 227 22.38 -3.32 -12.85
CA TYR A 227 23.69 -3.21 -13.51
C TYR A 227 24.23 -1.79 -13.48
N ASP A 228 23.41 -0.79 -13.79
CA ASP A 228 23.80 0.62 -13.80
C ASP A 228 24.13 1.13 -12.39
N THR A 229 23.36 0.69 -11.39
CA THR A 229 23.63 1.03 -9.99
C THR A 229 24.97 0.47 -9.54
N LEU A 230 25.22 -0.81 -9.82
CA LEU A 230 26.50 -1.46 -9.47
C LEU A 230 27.70 -0.81 -10.16
N LYS A 231 27.58 -0.44 -11.45
CA LYS A 231 28.67 0.25 -12.20
C LYS A 231 29.03 1.63 -11.66
N ARG A 232 28.09 2.28 -10.95
CA ARG A 232 28.35 3.60 -10.33
C ARG A 232 29.03 3.51 -8.98
N VAL A 233 29.13 2.31 -8.40
CA VAL A 233 29.80 2.11 -7.12
C VAL A 233 31.29 2.23 -7.30
N SER A 234 31.95 3.07 -6.48
CA SER A 234 33.38 3.26 -6.50
C SER A 234 34.10 1.95 -6.21
N GLY A 235 35.11 1.62 -7.00
CA GLY A 235 35.88 0.37 -6.89
C GLY A 235 35.27 -0.82 -7.64
N VAL A 236 34.11 -0.69 -8.27
CA VAL A 236 33.58 -1.69 -9.19
C VAL A 236 34.10 -1.42 -10.59
N VAL A 237 34.85 -2.36 -11.13
CA VAL A 237 35.43 -2.28 -12.50
C VAL A 237 34.43 -2.78 -13.52
N ASP A 238 33.76 -3.92 -13.25
CA ASP A 238 32.74 -4.48 -14.13
C ASP A 238 31.75 -5.37 -13.37
N VAL A 239 30.56 -5.54 -13.95
CA VAL A 239 29.49 -6.39 -13.39
C VAL A 239 29.38 -7.65 -14.24
N LYS A 240 29.81 -8.77 -13.69
CA LYS A 240 29.78 -10.06 -14.40
C LYS A 240 28.37 -10.62 -14.59
N ARG A 241 27.58 -10.58 -13.54
CA ARG A 241 26.27 -11.21 -13.52
C ARG A 241 25.36 -10.60 -12.47
N VAL A 242 24.09 -10.41 -12.84
CA VAL A 242 22.98 -10.15 -11.92
C VAL A 242 21.95 -11.26 -12.13
N LYS A 243 21.49 -11.86 -11.05
CA LYS A 243 20.45 -12.89 -11.05
C LYS A 243 19.36 -12.50 -10.07
N VAL A 244 18.12 -12.47 -10.56
CA VAL A 244 16.92 -12.30 -9.74
C VAL A 244 16.31 -13.66 -9.48
N SER A 245 15.95 -13.94 -8.25
CA SER A 245 15.32 -15.19 -7.81
C SER A 245 14.08 -14.88 -6.99
N GLN A 246 13.09 -15.75 -7.01
CA GLN A 246 11.92 -15.61 -6.15
C GLN A 246 12.22 -16.16 -4.76
N LYS A 247 11.69 -15.46 -3.74
CA LYS A 247 11.62 -15.92 -2.35
C LYS A 247 10.19 -16.34 -2.03
N VAL A 248 9.99 -17.54 -1.51
CA VAL A 248 8.67 -18.13 -1.23
C VAL A 248 8.66 -18.81 0.12
N GLY A 249 7.56 -18.66 0.84
CA GLY A 249 7.30 -19.34 2.11
C GLY A 249 7.96 -18.72 3.33
N GLY A 250 7.58 -19.16 4.51
CA GLY A 250 8.06 -18.61 5.79
C GLY A 250 7.58 -17.18 6.00
N VAL A 251 8.51 -16.21 5.99
CA VAL A 251 8.23 -14.78 6.12
C VAL A 251 7.86 -14.10 4.81
N TYR A 252 8.00 -14.81 3.68
CA TYR A 252 7.68 -14.30 2.33
C TYR A 252 6.29 -14.78 1.89
N SER A 253 5.81 -14.20 0.78
CA SER A 253 4.56 -14.62 0.15
C SER A 253 4.62 -16.06 -0.36
N ASP A 254 3.51 -16.79 -0.23
CA ASP A 254 3.38 -18.16 -0.78
C ASP A 254 3.06 -18.20 -2.28
N ILE A 255 2.90 -17.02 -2.91
CA ILE A 255 2.57 -16.91 -4.32
C ILE A 255 3.77 -17.34 -5.16
N ARG A 256 3.57 -18.33 -6.02
CA ARG A 256 4.57 -18.78 -6.97
C ARG A 256 4.46 -18.01 -8.28
N PHE A 257 5.58 -17.49 -8.74
CA PHE A 257 5.70 -16.70 -9.96
C PHE A 257 6.87 -17.23 -10.79
N ASN A 258 6.64 -17.52 -12.06
CA ASN A 258 7.70 -18.02 -12.92
C ASN A 258 8.49 -16.86 -13.53
N ILE A 259 9.57 -16.45 -12.86
CA ILE A 259 10.43 -15.34 -13.31
C ILE A 259 10.98 -15.60 -14.72
N ASN A 260 11.36 -16.86 -15.04
CA ASN A 260 12.00 -17.16 -16.32
C ASN A 260 11.05 -16.97 -17.52
N GLU A 261 9.77 -17.29 -17.35
CA GLU A 261 8.74 -17.09 -18.40
C GLU A 261 8.40 -15.60 -18.59
N GLN A 262 8.51 -14.82 -17.53
CA GLN A 262 8.20 -13.40 -17.54
C GLN A 262 9.43 -12.50 -17.80
N THR A 263 10.60 -13.11 -17.93
CA THR A 263 11.80 -12.37 -18.30
C THR A 263 11.81 -12.12 -19.80
N SER A 264 12.11 -10.87 -20.19
CA SER A 264 12.24 -10.51 -21.60
C SER A 264 13.27 -11.40 -22.33
N ALA A 265 13.10 -11.59 -23.62
CA ALA A 265 14.03 -12.38 -24.45
C ALA A 265 15.49 -11.91 -24.33
N ASP A 266 15.67 -10.61 -24.13
CA ASP A 266 16.99 -9.98 -23.94
C ASP A 266 17.56 -10.13 -22.52
N GLY A 267 16.77 -10.65 -21.57
CA GLY A 267 17.14 -10.75 -20.16
C GLY A 267 17.28 -9.42 -19.43
N ARG A 268 16.72 -8.33 -19.97
CA ARG A 268 16.91 -6.97 -19.43
C ARG A 268 15.90 -6.58 -18.38
N TYR A 269 14.69 -7.10 -18.47
CA TYR A 269 13.61 -6.80 -17.53
C TYR A 269 12.69 -7.98 -17.30
N ILE A 270 12.00 -7.97 -16.19
CA ILE A 270 10.96 -8.94 -15.82
C ILE A 270 9.62 -8.23 -15.91
N VAL A 271 8.71 -8.77 -16.72
CA VAL A 271 7.35 -8.23 -16.89
C VAL A 271 6.53 -8.54 -15.65
N ALA A 272 5.86 -7.54 -15.10
CA ALA A 272 4.85 -7.74 -14.07
C ALA A 272 3.46 -7.75 -14.73
N PRO A 273 2.66 -8.81 -14.58
CA PRO A 273 1.24 -8.75 -14.89
C PRO A 273 0.53 -7.65 -14.11
N ALA A 274 -0.57 -7.13 -14.63
CA ALA A 274 -1.30 -6.01 -14.05
C ALA A 274 -1.81 -6.22 -12.61
N ASN A 275 -1.80 -7.46 -12.12
CA ASN A 275 -2.19 -7.86 -10.77
C ASN A 275 -1.01 -8.27 -9.88
N VAL A 276 0.22 -8.01 -10.31
CA VAL A 276 1.45 -8.40 -9.59
C VAL A 276 2.23 -7.18 -9.17
N ILE A 277 2.80 -7.22 -7.98
CA ILE A 277 3.77 -6.24 -7.48
C ILE A 277 5.03 -6.96 -7.04
N PHE A 278 6.19 -6.41 -7.43
CA PHE A 278 7.50 -6.92 -7.01
C PHE A 278 7.98 -6.20 -5.76
N GLU A 279 8.46 -6.97 -4.78
CA GLU A 279 8.99 -6.46 -3.52
C GLU A 279 10.31 -7.17 -3.19
N VAL A 280 11.32 -6.41 -2.75
CA VAL A 280 12.47 -6.93 -2.01
C VAL A 280 12.20 -6.67 -0.54
N LYS A 281 11.67 -7.68 0.16
CA LYS A 281 11.10 -7.50 1.50
C LYS A 281 12.13 -7.13 2.55
N TYR A 282 13.31 -7.74 2.47
CA TYR A 282 14.42 -7.49 3.37
C TYR A 282 15.68 -7.15 2.56
N PRO A 283 15.86 -5.88 2.16
CA PRO A 283 16.96 -5.51 1.25
C PRO A 283 18.36 -5.91 1.75
N ILE A 284 18.58 -5.96 3.07
CA ILE A 284 19.86 -6.36 3.67
C ILE A 284 20.11 -7.87 3.49
N ASP A 285 19.06 -8.70 3.62
CA ASP A 285 19.17 -10.17 3.59
C ASP A 285 18.95 -10.75 2.19
N ASP A 286 18.13 -10.09 1.38
CA ASP A 286 17.71 -10.54 0.05
C ASP A 286 18.64 -10.08 -1.07
N VAL A 287 19.53 -9.11 -0.80
CA VAL A 287 20.58 -8.68 -1.71
C VAL A 287 21.91 -9.32 -1.30
N LYS A 288 22.48 -10.14 -2.18
CA LYS A 288 23.75 -10.85 -1.94
C LYS A 288 24.72 -10.64 -3.07
N GLY A 289 25.87 -10.07 -2.75
CA GLY A 289 26.94 -9.80 -3.69
C GLY A 289 28.13 -10.74 -3.52
N GLU A 290 28.93 -10.85 -4.57
CA GLU A 290 30.24 -11.48 -4.60
C GLU A 290 31.20 -10.59 -5.36
N VAL A 291 32.34 -10.24 -4.77
CA VAL A 291 33.44 -9.48 -5.41
C VAL A 291 34.56 -10.45 -5.76
N LYS A 292 34.92 -10.48 -7.04
CA LYS A 292 36.00 -11.32 -7.61
C LYS A 292 37.16 -10.48 -8.02
#